data_00b1d189b44b1d973c9eb613be06b16a
#
_entry.id   00b1d189b44b1d973c9eb613be06b16a
#
_cell.length_a   1.000
_cell.length_b   1.000
_cell.length_c   1.000
_cell.angle_alpha   90.00
_cell.angle_beta   90.00
_cell.angle_gamma   90.00
#
_symmetry.space_group_name_H-M   'P 1'
#
loop_
_entity.id
_entity.type
_entity.pdbx_description
1 polymer ?
#
loop_
_entity_poly.entity_id
_entity_poly.type
_entity_poly.pdbx_seq_one_letter_code
_entity_poly.pdbx_strand_id
1 'polypeptide(L)'
;MAILEVKGVSKYFGGLAALDNVNLTIQEGEIRGIIGPNGAGKTTLFNVISGVYRPTSGQIFYMGETRIDGLASSKIAGMGIIRTFQRTALYHDFTVLRNVTVARHLHARENIFGVFAGTVKKLEEENLKRALEIVEFMGLGRLKNELASNLPHGHQRALGVAIALACEPKVLLLDEPLTGMTPTEKSRMIDLIRKVHQQGITILMVEHDMRSVMELCHYISVLDFGRLLVEGLPVEIQNNEAVISAYLGTEDISSLGGEKVAT
;
A
#
# COMPACT_ATOMS: atom_id res chain seq x y z
N MET A 1 2.53 -13.83 13.56
CA MET A 1 1.19 -14.41 13.26
C MET A 1 0.78 -13.93 11.87
N ALA A 2 0.12 -14.79 11.05
CA ALA A 2 -0.37 -14.34 9.74
C ALA A 2 -1.48 -13.29 9.92
N ILE A 3 -1.28 -12.09 9.35
CA ILE A 3 -2.29 -11.04 9.36
C ILE A 3 -3.19 -11.11 8.13
N LEU A 4 -2.67 -11.58 7.00
CA LEU A 4 -3.41 -11.75 5.76
C LEU A 4 -3.01 -13.07 5.08
N GLU A 5 -3.98 -13.87 4.69
CA GLU A 5 -3.76 -15.11 3.93
C GLU A 5 -4.63 -15.10 2.67
N VAL A 6 -3.99 -15.28 1.54
CA VAL A 6 -4.60 -15.46 0.21
C VAL A 6 -4.48 -16.93 -0.16
N LYS A 7 -5.60 -17.64 -0.34
CA LYS A 7 -5.63 -19.10 -0.57
C LYS A 7 -6.30 -19.43 -1.88
N GLY A 8 -5.52 -19.86 -2.87
CA GLY A 8 -5.99 -20.32 -4.17
C GLY A 8 -6.77 -19.26 -4.95
N VAL A 9 -6.41 -17.98 -4.77
CA VAL A 9 -7.17 -16.88 -5.36
C VAL A 9 -6.93 -16.79 -6.85
N SER A 10 -8.02 -16.82 -7.61
CA SER A 10 -8.02 -16.58 -9.05
C SER A 10 -8.97 -15.44 -9.41
N LYS A 11 -8.59 -14.68 -10.44
CA LYS A 11 -9.42 -13.62 -11.03
C LYS A 11 -9.34 -13.65 -12.54
N TYR A 12 -10.49 -13.91 -13.15
CA TYR A 12 -10.63 -13.91 -14.60
C TYR A 12 -11.44 -12.69 -15.07
N PHE A 13 -11.04 -12.11 -16.18
CA PHE A 13 -11.77 -11.09 -16.92
C PHE A 13 -12.07 -11.64 -18.33
N GLY A 14 -13.28 -12.16 -18.54
CA GLY A 14 -13.58 -12.95 -19.72
C GLY A 14 -12.65 -14.16 -19.82
N GLY A 15 -11.91 -14.27 -20.91
CA GLY A 15 -10.92 -15.34 -21.12
C GLY A 15 -9.52 -15.08 -20.54
N LEU A 16 -9.29 -13.88 -19.98
CA LEU A 16 -7.98 -13.52 -19.43
C LEU A 16 -7.88 -13.90 -17.95
N ALA A 17 -6.92 -14.75 -17.60
CA ALA A 17 -6.53 -15.03 -16.23
C ALA A 17 -5.61 -13.92 -15.71
N ALA A 18 -6.14 -12.97 -14.98
CA ALA A 18 -5.35 -11.89 -14.37
C ALA A 18 -4.69 -12.33 -13.05
N LEU A 19 -5.30 -13.31 -12.34
CA LEU A 19 -4.73 -14.07 -11.24
C LEU A 19 -5.14 -15.52 -11.42
N ASP A 20 -4.21 -16.46 -11.16
CA ASP A 20 -4.44 -17.90 -11.29
C ASP A 20 -3.82 -18.64 -10.12
N ASN A 21 -4.66 -19.11 -9.21
CA ASN A 21 -4.32 -19.91 -8.03
C ASN A 21 -3.23 -19.28 -7.14
N VAL A 22 -3.32 -17.98 -6.88
CA VAL A 22 -2.36 -17.25 -6.03
C VAL A 22 -2.52 -17.65 -4.57
N ASN A 23 -1.41 -18.08 -3.96
CA ASN A 23 -1.31 -18.35 -2.53
C ASN A 23 -0.26 -17.43 -1.93
N LEU A 24 -0.60 -16.70 -0.86
CA LEU A 24 0.27 -15.71 -0.25
C LEU A 24 -0.05 -15.58 1.24
N THR A 25 0.97 -15.58 2.08
CA THR A 25 0.82 -15.38 3.52
C THR A 25 1.67 -14.21 3.98
N ILE A 26 1.03 -13.18 4.54
CA ILE A 26 1.70 -11.98 5.06
C ILE A 26 1.70 -12.07 6.59
N GLN A 27 2.88 -11.88 7.18
CA GLN A 27 3.02 -11.87 8.64
C GLN A 27 2.72 -10.48 9.20
N GLU A 28 2.20 -10.45 10.43
CA GLU A 28 2.01 -9.19 11.14
C GLU A 28 3.35 -8.49 11.34
N GLY A 29 3.40 -7.18 11.11
CA GLY A 29 4.60 -6.38 11.28
C GLY A 29 5.68 -6.61 10.22
N GLU A 30 5.35 -7.14 9.03
CA GLU A 30 6.31 -7.19 7.93
C GLU A 30 6.08 -6.07 6.90
N ILE A 31 7.13 -5.75 6.15
CA ILE A 31 7.05 -5.02 4.89
C ILE A 31 7.20 -6.05 3.77
N ARG A 32 6.10 -6.32 3.05
CA ARG A 32 6.06 -7.26 1.93
C ARG A 32 6.07 -6.51 0.60
N GLY A 33 7.06 -6.79 -0.24
CA GLY A 33 7.09 -6.33 -1.62
C GLY A 33 6.36 -7.30 -2.55
N ILE A 34 5.48 -6.78 -3.41
CA ILE A 34 4.88 -7.52 -4.52
C ILE A 34 5.46 -6.97 -5.81
N ILE A 35 6.27 -7.76 -6.48
CA ILE A 35 6.95 -7.37 -7.71
C ILE A 35 6.59 -8.28 -8.88
N GLY A 36 7.02 -7.94 -10.07
CA GLY A 36 6.82 -8.70 -11.30
C GLY A 36 6.70 -7.81 -12.52
N PRO A 37 6.79 -8.37 -13.73
CA PRO A 37 6.65 -7.63 -14.98
C PRO A 37 5.32 -6.88 -15.10
N ASN A 38 5.22 -6.00 -16.10
CA ASN A 38 3.96 -5.37 -16.46
C ASN A 38 2.94 -6.43 -16.90
N GLY A 39 1.72 -6.35 -16.38
CA GLY A 39 0.71 -7.37 -16.63
C GLY A 39 0.78 -8.62 -15.73
N ALA A 40 1.76 -8.73 -14.82
CA ALA A 40 1.91 -9.88 -13.93
C ALA A 40 0.76 -10.10 -12.93
N GLY A 41 -0.20 -9.15 -12.80
CA GLY A 41 -1.37 -9.28 -11.91
C GLY A 41 -1.26 -8.52 -10.59
N LYS A 42 -0.19 -7.77 -10.33
CA LYS A 42 0.06 -7.05 -9.07
C LYS A 42 -1.11 -6.14 -8.65
N THR A 43 -1.53 -5.24 -9.54
CA THR A 43 -2.67 -4.34 -9.29
C THR A 43 -3.97 -5.10 -9.11
N THR A 44 -4.15 -6.22 -9.85
CA THR A 44 -5.33 -7.08 -9.69
C THR A 44 -5.34 -7.74 -8.31
N LEU A 45 -4.21 -8.21 -7.81
CA LEU A 45 -4.08 -8.75 -6.46
C LEU A 45 -4.46 -7.71 -5.40
N PHE A 46 -3.95 -6.49 -5.51
CA PHE A 46 -4.32 -5.38 -4.62
C PHE A 46 -5.81 -5.04 -4.70
N ASN A 47 -6.38 -5.03 -5.91
CA ASN A 47 -7.82 -4.81 -6.11
C ASN A 47 -8.67 -5.89 -5.45
N VAL A 48 -8.21 -7.14 -5.48
CA VAL A 48 -8.93 -8.25 -4.85
C VAL A 48 -8.80 -8.20 -3.33
N ILE A 49 -7.60 -7.95 -2.78
CA ILE A 49 -7.38 -7.82 -1.33
C ILE A 49 -8.18 -6.63 -0.77
N SER A 50 -8.21 -5.50 -1.45
CA SER A 50 -8.93 -4.29 -1.01
C SER A 50 -10.45 -4.30 -1.31
N GLY A 51 -10.98 -5.39 -1.88
CA GLY A 51 -12.42 -5.54 -2.17
C GLY A 51 -12.95 -4.70 -3.32
N VAL A 52 -12.05 -4.14 -4.18
CA VAL A 52 -12.43 -3.48 -5.43
C VAL A 52 -12.95 -4.52 -6.42
N TYR A 53 -12.31 -5.69 -6.47
CA TYR A 53 -12.77 -6.83 -7.25
C TYR A 53 -13.06 -8.02 -6.35
N ARG A 54 -14.15 -8.73 -6.65
CA ARG A 54 -14.35 -10.06 -6.08
C ARG A 54 -13.45 -11.06 -6.80
N PRO A 55 -12.78 -11.98 -6.10
CA PRO A 55 -12.10 -13.10 -6.74
C PRO A 55 -13.11 -13.96 -7.50
N THR A 56 -12.68 -14.64 -8.56
CA THR A 56 -13.49 -15.64 -9.26
C THR A 56 -13.54 -16.93 -8.47
N SER A 57 -12.43 -17.29 -7.81
CA SER A 57 -12.31 -18.43 -6.89
C SER A 57 -11.25 -18.16 -5.84
N GLY A 58 -11.18 -19.02 -4.83
CA GLY A 58 -10.27 -18.89 -3.70
C GLY A 58 -10.86 -18.09 -2.56
N GLN A 59 -10.05 -17.86 -1.54
CA GLN A 59 -10.46 -17.24 -0.28
C GLN A 59 -9.38 -16.31 0.24
N ILE A 60 -9.78 -15.25 0.95
CA ILE A 60 -8.86 -14.34 1.63
C ILE A 60 -9.29 -14.24 3.10
N PHE A 61 -8.31 -14.46 3.98
CA PHE A 61 -8.52 -14.38 5.42
C PHE A 61 -7.69 -13.24 6.00
N TYR A 62 -8.28 -12.54 6.95
CA TYR A 62 -7.67 -11.46 7.70
C TYR A 62 -7.66 -11.79 9.20
N MET A 63 -6.52 -11.61 9.87
CA MET A 63 -6.32 -11.91 11.29
C MET A 63 -6.80 -13.33 11.66
N GLY A 64 -6.37 -14.33 10.89
CA GLY A 64 -6.62 -15.76 11.09
C GLY A 64 -7.92 -16.25 10.48
N GLU A 65 -9.09 -15.93 11.04
CA GLU A 65 -10.34 -16.59 10.65
C GLU A 65 -11.35 -15.70 9.92
N THR A 66 -11.11 -14.38 9.88
CA THR A 66 -12.07 -13.46 9.28
C THR A 66 -11.97 -13.50 7.76
N ARG A 67 -12.95 -14.08 7.11
CA ARG A 67 -13.02 -14.15 5.65
C ARG A 67 -13.43 -12.79 5.07
N ILE A 68 -12.63 -12.23 4.16
CA ILE A 68 -12.83 -10.90 3.59
C ILE A 68 -13.11 -10.90 2.08
N ASP A 69 -12.88 -12.00 1.37
CA ASP A 69 -13.15 -12.09 -0.06
C ASP A 69 -14.63 -11.80 -0.37
N GLY A 70 -14.86 -10.91 -1.30
CA GLY A 70 -16.20 -10.47 -1.68
C GLY A 70 -16.88 -9.47 -0.75
N LEU A 71 -16.22 -9.03 0.33
CA LEU A 71 -16.67 -7.86 1.09
C LEU A 71 -16.47 -6.58 0.28
N ALA A 72 -17.32 -5.58 0.53
CA ALA A 72 -17.15 -4.25 -0.07
C ALA A 72 -15.88 -3.55 0.49
N SER A 73 -15.21 -2.75 -0.34
CA SER A 73 -13.97 -2.02 0.05
C SER A 73 -14.16 -1.19 1.31
N SER A 74 -15.34 -0.59 1.53
CA SER A 74 -15.62 0.19 2.76
C SER A 74 -15.61 -0.67 4.02
N LYS A 75 -16.09 -1.93 3.94
CA LYS A 75 -16.03 -2.87 5.06
C LYS A 75 -14.60 -3.30 5.36
N ILE A 76 -13.83 -3.60 4.30
CA ILE A 76 -12.41 -3.99 4.42
C ILE A 76 -11.61 -2.84 5.03
N ALA A 77 -11.85 -1.60 4.57
CA ALA A 77 -11.24 -0.41 5.15
C ALA A 77 -11.61 -0.22 6.64
N GLY A 78 -12.88 -0.41 7.01
CA GLY A 78 -13.33 -0.38 8.41
C GLY A 78 -12.68 -1.43 9.30
N MET A 79 -12.13 -2.51 8.73
CA MET A 79 -11.38 -3.54 9.46
C MET A 79 -9.89 -3.17 9.63
N GLY A 80 -9.44 -2.08 9.02
CA GLY A 80 -8.06 -1.59 9.12
C GLY A 80 -7.15 -1.99 7.96
N ILE A 81 -7.68 -2.50 6.84
CA ILE A 81 -6.92 -2.71 5.61
C ILE A 81 -7.14 -1.50 4.71
N ILE A 82 -6.17 -0.58 4.70
CA ILE A 82 -6.26 0.69 3.99
C ILE A 82 -5.33 0.66 2.78
N ARG A 83 -5.81 1.18 1.63
CA ARG A 83 -5.02 1.28 0.41
C ARG A 83 -4.82 2.73 0.00
N THR A 84 -3.57 3.07 -0.36
CA THR A 84 -3.30 4.26 -1.16
C THR A 84 -3.58 3.94 -2.63
N PHE A 85 -4.15 4.87 -3.38
CA PHE A 85 -4.38 4.68 -4.80
C PHE A 85 -3.21 5.26 -5.60
N GLN A 86 -2.88 4.62 -6.73
CA GLN A 86 -1.83 5.05 -7.67
C GLN A 86 -2.01 6.51 -8.13
N ARG A 87 -3.26 6.94 -8.38
CA ARG A 87 -3.62 8.36 -8.44
C ARG A 87 -4.09 8.77 -7.05
N THR A 88 -3.26 9.53 -6.35
CA THR A 88 -3.55 10.02 -5.01
C THR A 88 -4.92 10.72 -5.02
N ALA A 89 -5.92 10.10 -4.39
CA ALA A 89 -7.26 10.69 -4.28
C ALA A 89 -7.24 11.87 -3.29
N LEU A 90 -6.56 12.96 -3.71
CA LEU A 90 -6.48 14.19 -2.94
C LEU A 90 -7.68 15.07 -3.26
N TYR A 91 -8.23 15.69 -2.26
CA TYR A 91 -9.10 16.85 -2.44
C TYR A 91 -8.20 18.05 -2.76
N HIS A 92 -8.00 18.31 -4.05
CA HIS A 92 -7.03 19.29 -4.57
C HIS A 92 -7.28 20.72 -4.04
N ASP A 93 -8.54 21.08 -3.82
CA ASP A 93 -8.97 22.40 -3.30
C ASP A 93 -8.98 22.47 -1.77
N PHE A 94 -8.58 21.39 -1.10
CA PHE A 94 -8.43 21.38 0.36
C PHE A 94 -6.96 21.55 0.74
N THR A 95 -6.75 22.14 1.91
CA THR A 95 -5.40 22.20 2.48
C THR A 95 -4.92 20.81 2.89
N VAL A 96 -3.61 20.65 3.06
CA VAL A 96 -2.97 19.44 3.57
C VAL A 96 -3.68 18.96 4.84
N LEU A 97 -3.83 19.84 5.82
CA LEU A 97 -4.48 19.50 7.09
C LEU A 97 -5.94 19.07 6.90
N ARG A 98 -6.69 19.77 6.06
CA ARG A 98 -8.10 19.45 5.80
C ARG A 98 -8.26 18.08 5.12
N ASN A 99 -7.38 17.72 4.19
CA ASN A 99 -7.38 16.39 3.58
C ASN A 99 -7.27 15.28 4.63
N VAL A 100 -6.32 15.41 5.56
CA VAL A 100 -6.10 14.44 6.64
C VAL A 100 -7.26 14.43 7.64
N THR A 101 -7.80 15.60 7.98
CA THR A 101 -8.94 15.71 8.92
C THR A 101 -10.19 15.04 8.37
N VAL A 102 -10.48 15.17 7.06
CA VAL A 102 -11.64 14.51 6.43
C VAL A 102 -11.53 12.99 6.53
N ALA A 103 -10.34 12.41 6.34
CA ALA A 103 -10.14 10.97 6.48
C ALA A 103 -10.41 10.48 7.91
N ARG A 104 -10.06 11.28 8.93
CA ARG A 104 -10.40 11.00 10.34
C ARG A 104 -11.91 10.94 10.58
N HIS A 105 -12.68 11.85 9.97
CA HIS A 105 -14.14 11.86 10.12
C HIS A 105 -14.81 10.60 9.52
N LEU A 106 -14.26 10.05 8.44
CA LEU A 106 -14.77 8.81 7.85
C LEU A 106 -14.57 7.60 8.78
N HIS A 107 -13.50 7.59 9.56
CA HIS A 107 -13.22 6.56 10.55
C HIS A 107 -14.09 6.70 11.82
N ALA A 108 -14.41 7.93 12.22
CA ALA A 108 -15.20 8.23 13.42
C ALA A 108 -16.71 7.91 13.31
N ARG A 109 -17.20 7.53 12.12
CA ARG A 109 -18.63 7.26 11.87
C ARG A 109 -19.22 6.09 12.66
N GLU A 110 -18.42 5.23 13.27
CA GLU A 110 -18.90 4.12 14.10
C GLU A 110 -19.51 4.55 15.43
N ASN A 111 -19.36 5.84 15.83
CA ASN A 111 -19.88 6.35 17.10
C ASN A 111 -21.07 7.33 16.92
N ILE A 112 -22.02 7.01 16.05
CA ILE A 112 -23.23 7.84 15.83
C ILE A 112 -24.04 8.06 17.12
N PHE A 113 -24.00 7.12 18.08
CA PHE A 113 -24.64 7.28 19.37
C PHE A 113 -24.00 8.36 20.28
N GLY A 114 -22.72 8.73 20.05
CA GLY A 114 -22.05 9.81 20.79
C GLY A 114 -22.50 11.23 20.37
N VAL A 115 -23.08 11.37 19.19
CA VAL A 115 -23.54 12.67 18.65
C VAL A 115 -24.67 13.27 19.48
N PHE A 116 -25.49 12.45 20.11
CA PHE A 116 -26.61 12.90 20.96
C PHE A 116 -26.18 13.46 22.34
N ALA A 117 -24.92 13.31 22.76
CA ALA A 117 -24.46 13.65 24.10
C ALA A 117 -23.62 14.94 24.18
N GLY A 118 -23.65 15.84 23.19
CA GLY A 118 -22.87 17.10 23.23
C GLY A 118 -21.36 16.92 23.08
N THR A 119 -20.88 15.74 22.67
CA THR A 119 -19.46 15.38 22.55
C THR A 119 -18.85 15.73 21.18
N VAL A 120 -19.64 16.27 20.24
CA VAL A 120 -19.19 16.57 18.86
C VAL A 120 -17.97 17.49 18.84
N LYS A 121 -18.00 18.57 19.63
CA LYS A 121 -16.89 19.54 19.68
C LYS A 121 -15.59 18.91 20.19
N LYS A 122 -15.68 18.07 21.21
CA LYS A 122 -14.52 17.36 21.76
C LYS A 122 -13.95 16.36 20.76
N LEU A 123 -14.81 15.66 20.02
CA LEU A 123 -14.40 14.73 18.97
C LEU A 123 -13.73 15.44 17.79
N GLU A 124 -14.25 16.61 17.41
CA GLU A 124 -13.63 17.45 16.37
C GLU A 124 -12.26 17.96 16.78
N GLU A 125 -12.10 18.44 18.02
CA GLU A 125 -10.81 18.87 18.58
C GLU A 125 -9.81 17.70 18.62
N GLU A 126 -10.23 16.51 19.01
CA GLU A 126 -9.39 15.31 19.04
C GLU A 126 -8.99 14.87 17.62
N ASN A 127 -9.92 14.86 16.68
CA ASN A 127 -9.64 14.54 15.28
C ASN A 127 -8.66 15.55 14.65
N LEU A 128 -8.83 16.84 14.95
CA LEU A 128 -7.91 17.87 14.48
C LEU A 128 -6.51 17.69 15.06
N LYS A 129 -6.41 17.41 16.37
CA LYS A 129 -5.14 17.15 17.03
C LYS A 129 -4.41 15.95 16.40
N ARG A 130 -5.12 14.84 16.20
CA ARG A 130 -4.57 13.65 15.54
C ARG A 130 -4.15 13.93 14.09
N ALA A 131 -4.94 14.69 13.34
CA ALA A 131 -4.58 15.09 11.99
C ALA A 131 -3.29 15.93 11.97
N LEU A 132 -3.11 16.85 12.92
CA LEU A 132 -1.89 17.64 13.06
C LEU A 132 -0.68 16.74 13.38
N GLU A 133 -0.82 15.79 14.31
CA GLU A 133 0.24 14.83 14.65
C GLU A 133 0.68 14.01 13.40
N ILE A 134 -0.28 13.55 12.59
CA ILE A 134 0.03 12.80 11.35
C ILE A 134 0.71 13.70 10.32
N VAL A 135 0.24 14.93 10.15
CA VAL A 135 0.83 15.91 9.21
C VAL A 135 2.29 16.22 9.60
N GLU A 136 2.56 16.42 10.89
CA GLU A 136 3.93 16.63 11.39
C GLU A 136 4.79 15.38 11.21
N PHE A 137 4.26 14.21 11.57
CA PHE A 137 4.94 12.91 11.42
C PHE A 137 5.37 12.65 9.97
N MET A 138 4.53 12.99 9.00
CA MET A 138 4.79 12.86 7.56
C MET A 138 5.68 13.98 6.99
N GLY A 139 6.18 14.88 7.83
CA GLY A 139 7.05 15.99 7.39
C GLY A 139 6.33 17.10 6.62
N LEU A 140 5.00 17.16 6.71
CA LEU A 140 4.15 18.13 6.01
C LEU A 140 3.74 19.32 6.88
N GLY A 141 4.25 19.43 8.11
CA GLY A 141 3.84 20.43 9.09
C GLY A 141 3.92 21.87 8.59
N ARG A 142 5.01 22.23 7.89
CA ARG A 142 5.19 23.57 7.31
C ARG A 142 4.21 23.86 6.16
N LEU A 143 3.66 22.82 5.55
CA LEU A 143 2.75 22.90 4.40
C LEU A 143 1.28 22.67 4.79
N LYS A 144 0.97 22.57 6.08
CA LYS A 144 -0.37 22.17 6.57
C LYS A 144 -1.52 23.04 6.06
N ASN A 145 -1.25 24.31 5.79
CA ASN A 145 -2.23 25.28 5.28
C ASN A 145 -2.19 25.46 3.77
N GLU A 146 -1.22 24.81 3.06
CA GLU A 146 -1.13 24.86 1.60
C GLU A 146 -2.22 23.99 0.99
N LEU A 147 -2.71 24.39 -0.19
CA LEU A 147 -3.62 23.57 -0.98
C LEU A 147 -2.88 22.33 -1.51
N ALA A 148 -3.55 21.19 -1.53
CA ALA A 148 -2.97 19.96 -2.04
C ALA A 148 -2.56 20.09 -3.52
N SER A 149 -3.25 20.91 -4.32
CA SER A 149 -2.90 21.22 -5.71
C SER A 149 -1.54 21.91 -5.87
N ASN A 150 -1.10 22.67 -4.86
CA ASN A 150 0.15 23.45 -4.91
C ASN A 150 1.38 22.65 -4.47
N LEU A 151 1.18 21.43 -3.96
CA LEU A 151 2.28 20.62 -3.45
C LEU A 151 3.12 20.06 -4.61
N PRO A 152 4.46 20.01 -4.46
CA PRO A 152 5.31 19.18 -5.29
C PRO A 152 4.88 17.70 -5.22
N HIS A 153 5.17 16.94 -6.29
CA HIS A 153 4.71 15.56 -6.44
C HIS A 153 5.06 14.65 -5.24
N GLY A 154 6.29 14.72 -4.74
CA GLY A 154 6.72 13.95 -3.57
C GLY A 154 5.91 14.26 -2.30
N HIS A 155 5.53 15.55 -2.09
CA HIS A 155 4.67 15.92 -0.96
C HIS A 155 3.21 15.49 -1.17
N GLN A 156 2.71 15.46 -2.41
CA GLN A 156 1.38 14.91 -2.71
C GLN A 156 1.31 13.41 -2.37
N ARG A 157 2.37 12.66 -2.70
CA ARG A 157 2.48 11.24 -2.33
C ARG A 157 2.54 11.05 -0.80
N ALA A 158 3.35 11.86 -0.10
CA ALA A 158 3.39 11.85 1.36
C ALA A 158 2.03 12.19 1.98
N LEU A 159 1.29 13.14 1.39
CA LEU A 159 -0.08 13.45 1.80
C LEU A 159 -1.04 12.26 1.60
N GLY A 160 -0.90 11.53 0.49
CA GLY A 160 -1.67 10.30 0.26
C GLY A 160 -1.46 9.24 1.35
N VAL A 161 -0.21 9.06 1.79
CA VAL A 161 0.11 8.17 2.92
C VAL A 161 -0.43 8.74 4.23
N ALA A 162 -0.35 10.07 4.45
CA ALA A 162 -0.93 10.73 5.63
C ALA A 162 -2.45 10.52 5.74
N ILE A 163 -3.17 10.61 4.61
CA ILE A 163 -4.61 10.32 4.52
C ILE A 163 -4.90 8.87 4.90
N ALA A 164 -4.10 7.93 4.40
CA ALA A 164 -4.24 6.51 4.75
C ALA A 164 -3.97 6.25 6.23
N LEU A 165 -2.94 6.88 6.82
CA LEU A 165 -2.63 6.79 8.25
C LEU A 165 -3.75 7.37 9.13
N ALA A 166 -4.45 8.40 8.66
CA ALA A 166 -5.58 8.98 9.36
C ALA A 166 -6.74 7.99 9.59
N CYS A 167 -6.79 6.91 8.80
CA CYS A 167 -7.74 5.82 8.96
C CYS A 167 -7.26 4.72 9.93
N GLU A 168 -6.14 4.92 10.65
CA GLU A 168 -5.56 3.99 11.65
C GLU A 168 -5.39 2.56 11.11
N PRO A 169 -4.61 2.36 10.01
CA PRO A 169 -4.47 1.07 9.38
C PRO A 169 -3.72 0.07 10.26
N LYS A 170 -4.13 -1.20 10.24
CA LYS A 170 -3.33 -2.35 10.67
C LYS A 170 -2.52 -2.92 9.52
N VAL A 171 -3.10 -2.86 8.31
CA VAL A 171 -2.45 -3.22 7.06
C VAL A 171 -2.56 -2.06 6.09
N LEU A 172 -1.42 -1.61 5.58
CA LEU A 172 -1.33 -0.52 4.60
C LEU A 172 -0.88 -1.08 3.26
N LEU A 173 -1.73 -0.94 2.24
CA LEU A 173 -1.43 -1.31 0.86
C LEU A 173 -0.91 -0.08 0.12
N LEU A 174 0.36 -0.06 -0.25
CA LEU A 174 1.02 1.01 -0.98
C LEU A 174 1.15 0.63 -2.47
N ASP A 175 0.47 1.36 -3.33
CA ASP A 175 0.47 1.11 -4.77
C ASP A 175 1.41 2.10 -5.47
N GLU A 176 2.61 1.65 -5.83
CA GLU A 176 3.69 2.40 -6.47
C GLU A 176 3.99 3.74 -5.77
N PRO A 177 4.28 3.73 -4.45
CA PRO A 177 4.45 4.96 -3.68
C PRO A 177 5.65 5.82 -4.13
N LEU A 178 6.62 5.25 -4.84
CA LEU A 178 7.88 5.90 -5.24
C LEU A 178 7.90 6.35 -6.70
N THR A 179 6.86 6.03 -7.48
CA THR A 179 6.81 6.33 -8.92
C THR A 179 6.81 7.83 -9.18
N GLY A 180 7.64 8.26 -10.13
CA GLY A 180 7.76 9.65 -10.55
C GLY A 180 8.57 10.56 -9.61
N MET A 181 9.22 10.00 -8.61
CA MET A 181 10.06 10.73 -7.66
C MET A 181 11.52 10.81 -8.10
N THR A 182 12.17 11.92 -7.77
CA THR A 182 13.63 12.04 -7.83
C THR A 182 14.31 11.11 -6.81
N PRO A 183 15.60 10.76 -6.98
CA PRO A 183 16.32 9.91 -6.02
C PRO A 183 16.24 10.42 -4.57
N THR A 184 16.34 11.74 -4.38
CA THR A 184 16.25 12.37 -3.04
C THR A 184 14.86 12.24 -2.45
N GLU A 185 13.80 12.38 -3.24
CA GLU A 185 12.41 12.21 -2.79
C GLU A 185 12.13 10.74 -2.46
N LYS A 186 12.64 9.80 -3.28
CA LYS A 186 12.53 8.36 -3.01
C LYS A 186 13.15 8.00 -1.66
N SER A 187 14.39 8.45 -1.39
CA SER A 187 15.05 8.20 -0.11
C SER A 187 14.23 8.71 1.08
N ARG A 188 13.69 9.93 0.98
CA ARG A 188 12.81 10.49 2.02
C ARG A 188 11.52 9.68 2.20
N MET A 189 10.91 9.23 1.10
CA MET A 189 9.70 8.41 1.17
C MET A 189 9.97 7.03 1.78
N ILE A 190 11.10 6.40 1.45
CA ILE A 190 11.56 5.15 2.07
C ILE A 190 11.69 5.32 3.58
N ASP A 191 12.33 6.41 4.04
CA ASP A 191 12.45 6.70 5.47
C ASP A 191 11.08 6.93 6.14
N LEU A 192 10.14 7.58 5.46
CA LEU A 192 8.78 7.76 5.95
C LEU A 192 8.05 6.41 6.05
N ILE A 193 8.16 5.54 5.05
CA ILE A 193 7.55 4.20 5.08
C ILE A 193 8.13 3.36 6.22
N ARG A 194 9.46 3.42 6.46
CA ARG A 194 10.09 2.77 7.63
C ARG A 194 9.52 3.28 8.96
N LYS A 195 9.37 4.60 9.10
CA LYS A 195 8.76 5.20 10.30
C LYS A 195 7.31 4.76 10.49
N VAL A 196 6.53 4.67 9.41
CA VAL A 196 5.15 4.15 9.43
C VAL A 196 5.14 2.70 9.91
N HIS A 197 6.02 1.86 9.36
CA HIS A 197 6.16 0.47 9.77
C HIS A 197 6.53 0.33 11.26
N GLN A 198 7.41 1.21 11.78
CA GLN A 198 7.81 1.23 13.19
C GLN A 198 6.66 1.54 14.16
N GLN A 199 5.51 2.05 13.65
CA GLN A 199 4.27 2.17 14.43
C GLN A 199 3.51 0.84 14.57
N GLY A 200 4.08 -0.28 14.11
CA GLY A 200 3.46 -1.61 14.16
C GLY A 200 2.53 -1.90 12.98
N ILE A 201 2.54 -1.08 11.94
CA ILE A 201 1.69 -1.26 10.75
C ILE A 201 2.35 -2.25 9.80
N THR A 202 1.60 -3.29 9.40
CA THR A 202 2.02 -4.21 8.33
C THR A 202 1.87 -3.51 6.98
N ILE A 203 2.88 -3.62 6.12
CA ILE A 203 2.88 -2.92 4.83
C ILE A 203 2.99 -3.94 3.70
N LEU A 204 2.07 -3.87 2.74
CA LEU A 204 2.22 -4.48 1.43
C LEU A 204 2.47 -3.37 0.42
N MET A 205 3.50 -3.50 -0.38
CA MET A 205 3.76 -2.52 -1.44
C MET A 205 3.94 -3.19 -2.81
N VAL A 206 3.32 -2.61 -3.82
CA VAL A 206 3.64 -2.88 -5.22
C VAL A 206 4.63 -1.84 -5.68
N GLU A 207 5.75 -2.29 -6.21
CA GLU A 207 6.78 -1.41 -6.80
C GLU A 207 7.49 -2.11 -7.95
N HIS A 208 8.06 -1.32 -8.85
CA HIS A 208 8.88 -1.78 -9.95
C HIS A 208 10.35 -1.32 -9.83
N ASP A 209 10.66 -0.41 -8.91
CA ASP A 209 12.02 -0.01 -8.57
C ASP A 209 12.67 -1.06 -7.65
N MET A 210 13.36 -2.01 -8.25
CA MET A 210 13.99 -3.14 -7.55
C MET A 210 14.91 -2.68 -6.43
N ARG A 211 15.66 -1.58 -6.63
CA ARG A 211 16.58 -1.06 -5.62
C ARG A 211 15.82 -0.67 -4.34
N SER A 212 14.74 0.06 -4.48
CA SER A 212 13.91 0.48 -3.34
C SER A 212 13.24 -0.70 -2.65
N VAL A 213 12.78 -1.70 -3.42
CA VAL A 213 12.19 -2.93 -2.89
C VAL A 213 13.20 -3.71 -2.07
N MET A 214 14.41 -3.93 -2.62
CA MET A 214 15.49 -4.65 -1.93
C MET A 214 15.95 -3.93 -0.65
N GLU A 215 15.89 -2.59 -0.65
CA GLU A 215 16.28 -1.77 0.51
C GLU A 215 15.23 -1.77 1.63
N LEU A 216 13.93 -1.84 1.27
CA LEU A 216 12.84 -1.58 2.21
C LEU A 216 12.13 -2.84 2.68
N CYS A 217 11.96 -3.85 1.80
CA CYS A 217 11.13 -5.00 2.11
C CYS A 217 11.85 -6.05 2.96
N HIS A 218 11.12 -6.66 3.89
CA HIS A 218 11.60 -7.81 4.66
C HIS A 218 11.48 -9.10 3.86
N TYR A 219 10.47 -9.18 3.01
CA TYR A 219 10.17 -10.35 2.20
C TYR A 219 9.54 -9.90 0.87
N ILE A 220 9.79 -10.63 -0.20
CA ILE A 220 9.34 -10.26 -1.54
C ILE A 220 8.59 -11.44 -2.14
N SER A 221 7.46 -11.18 -2.77
CA SER A 221 6.70 -12.12 -3.59
C SER A 221 6.71 -11.65 -5.04
N VAL A 222 7.14 -12.53 -5.93
CA VAL A 222 7.24 -12.25 -7.36
C VAL A 222 6.04 -12.86 -8.07
N LEU A 223 5.27 -12.03 -8.75
CA LEU A 223 4.19 -12.47 -9.63
C LEU A 223 4.66 -12.49 -11.07
N ASP A 224 4.23 -13.52 -11.81
CA ASP A 224 4.38 -13.60 -13.24
C ASP A 224 3.14 -14.25 -13.87
N PHE A 225 2.59 -13.67 -14.95
CA PHE A 225 1.36 -14.12 -15.62
C PHE A 225 0.22 -14.52 -14.66
N GLY A 226 0.00 -13.72 -13.61
CA GLY A 226 -1.07 -13.96 -12.63
C GLY A 226 -0.78 -15.04 -11.59
N ARG A 227 0.39 -15.62 -11.54
CA ARG A 227 0.81 -16.66 -10.60
C ARG A 227 1.94 -16.18 -9.69
N LEU A 228 2.02 -16.75 -8.51
CA LEU A 228 3.18 -16.59 -7.65
C LEU A 228 4.33 -17.43 -8.23
N LEU A 229 5.38 -16.76 -8.71
CA LEU A 229 6.56 -17.40 -9.27
C LEU A 229 7.49 -17.90 -8.16
N VAL A 230 7.82 -17.02 -7.24
CA VAL A 230 8.72 -17.28 -6.10
C VAL A 230 8.50 -16.24 -5.01
N GLU A 231 8.81 -16.60 -3.78
CA GLU A 231 8.91 -15.65 -2.68
C GLU A 231 10.11 -15.96 -1.80
N GLY A 232 10.68 -14.93 -1.19
CA GLY A 232 11.89 -15.07 -0.37
C GLY A 232 12.40 -13.74 0.18
N LEU A 233 13.54 -13.81 0.83
CA LEU A 233 14.27 -12.63 1.28
C LEU A 233 14.80 -11.83 0.08
N PRO A 234 15.03 -10.51 0.21
CA PRO A 234 15.54 -9.69 -0.89
C PRO A 234 16.78 -10.29 -1.57
N VAL A 235 17.75 -10.78 -0.79
CA VAL A 235 18.98 -11.38 -1.33
C VAL A 235 18.73 -12.66 -2.13
N GLU A 236 17.73 -13.45 -1.76
CA GLU A 236 17.35 -14.66 -2.47
C GLU A 236 16.67 -14.34 -3.81
N ILE A 237 15.78 -13.34 -3.79
CA ILE A 237 15.06 -12.89 -4.99
C ILE A 237 16.00 -12.25 -6.00
N GLN A 238 16.97 -11.45 -5.56
CA GLN A 238 17.94 -10.78 -6.44
C GLN A 238 18.78 -11.78 -7.26
N ASN A 239 19.08 -12.95 -6.70
CA ASN A 239 19.92 -13.96 -7.31
C ASN A 239 19.11 -15.10 -7.95
N ASN A 240 17.79 -15.02 -7.99
CA ASN A 240 16.95 -16.08 -8.49
C ASN A 240 16.85 -16.04 -10.03
N GLU A 241 17.31 -17.12 -10.68
CA GLU A 241 17.33 -17.23 -12.15
C GLU A 241 15.95 -17.10 -12.79
N ALA A 242 14.89 -17.62 -12.15
CA ALA A 242 13.53 -17.52 -12.67
C ALA A 242 13.04 -16.06 -12.63
N VAL A 243 13.39 -15.30 -11.57
CA VAL A 243 13.09 -13.87 -11.48
C VAL A 243 13.83 -13.09 -12.56
N ILE A 244 15.14 -13.32 -12.69
CA ILE A 244 15.97 -12.68 -13.72
C ILE A 244 15.38 -12.96 -15.12
N SER A 245 15.01 -14.22 -15.41
CA SER A 245 14.43 -14.60 -16.69
C SER A 245 13.07 -13.95 -16.96
N ALA A 246 12.20 -13.82 -15.94
CA ALA A 246 10.90 -13.17 -16.06
C ALA A 246 11.03 -11.67 -16.41
N TYR A 247 12.08 -11.02 -15.91
CA TYR A 247 12.37 -9.61 -16.24
C TYR A 247 13.17 -9.44 -17.54
N LEU A 248 14.04 -10.40 -17.92
CA LEU A 248 14.79 -10.36 -19.18
C LEU A 248 13.90 -10.54 -20.42
N GLY A 249 12.75 -11.21 -20.28
CA GLY A 249 11.74 -11.35 -21.33
C GLY A 249 10.93 -10.07 -21.59
N THR A 250 11.07 -9.06 -20.74
CA THR A 250 10.46 -7.74 -20.85
C THR A 250 11.57 -6.70 -20.90
N GLU A 251 11.46 -5.64 -21.71
CA GLU A 251 12.47 -4.59 -21.92
C GLU A 251 12.87 -3.78 -20.66
N ASP A 252 12.52 -4.23 -19.47
CA ASP A 252 12.69 -3.53 -18.18
C ASP A 252 14.01 -3.83 -17.44
N ILE A 253 15.10 -4.21 -18.16
CA ILE A 253 16.38 -4.58 -17.54
C ILE A 253 17.12 -3.41 -16.87
N SER A 254 16.77 -2.18 -17.17
CA SER A 254 17.48 -0.99 -16.63
C SER A 254 17.38 -0.83 -15.11
N SER A 255 16.48 -1.57 -14.44
CA SER A 255 16.23 -1.51 -12.99
C SER A 255 17.01 -2.58 -12.17
N LEU A 256 17.59 -3.58 -12.80
CA LEU A 256 18.31 -4.68 -12.11
C LEU A 256 19.77 -4.34 -11.78
N GLY A 257 20.16 -3.04 -11.79
CA GLY A 257 21.39 -2.49 -11.23
C GLY A 257 22.64 -3.39 -11.26
N GLY A 258 23.03 -3.87 -12.43
CA GLY A 258 24.30 -4.56 -12.62
C GLY A 258 25.28 -3.66 -13.35
N GLU A 259 26.19 -3.00 -12.64
CA GLU A 259 27.45 -2.57 -13.25
C GLU A 259 28.11 -3.79 -13.90
N LYS A 260 28.20 -3.78 -15.24
CA LYS A 260 29.07 -4.71 -15.93
C LYS A 260 30.48 -4.43 -15.45
N VAL A 261 31.03 -5.38 -14.67
CA VAL A 261 32.48 -5.47 -14.47
C VAL A 261 33.04 -5.75 -15.86
N ALA A 262 33.62 -4.72 -16.47
CA ALA A 262 34.42 -4.86 -17.69
C ALA A 262 35.74 -5.59 -17.30
N THR A 263 35.91 -6.77 -17.81
CA THR A 263 37.22 -7.43 -17.94
C THR A 263 37.90 -6.92 -19.19
#